data_496d80c7615c172156f1db6d30e35885
#
_entry.id   496d80c7615c172156f1db6d30e35885
#
_cell.length_a   1.000
_cell.length_b   1.000
_cell.length_c   1.000
_cell.angle_alpha   90.00
_cell.angle_beta   90.00
_cell.angle_gamma   90.00
#
_symmetry.space_group_name_H-M   'P 1'
#
loop_
_entity.id
_entity.type
_entity.pdbx_description
1 polymer ?
#
loop_
_entity_poly.entity_id
_entity_poly.type
_entity_poly.pdbx_seq_one_letter_code
_entity_poly.pdbx_strand_id
1 'polypeptide(L)'
;METLEKTRTADPVTATALQAFVQKVSNRSDFAGAILFGSRARHSHQPDSDADVAVLLDSPPGEFVSTKLEMDDLAYEVLLETGVRIQPLPVWLSEWDHPDSYSNPYLLKNIAREGIRL
;
A
#
# COMPACT_ATOMS: atom_id res chain seq x y z
N MET A 1 -5.31 24.27 -9.72
CA MET A 1 -4.85 23.80 -9.45
C MET A 1 -4.35 22.72 -8.94
N GLU A 2 -4.04 21.97 -9.20
CA GLU A 2 -3.47 20.85 -8.84
C GLU A 2 -2.35 20.91 -7.98
N THR A 3 -1.86 22.01 -7.68
CA THR A 3 -0.73 22.15 -6.80
C THR A 3 -0.97 21.53 -5.45
N LEU A 4 -2.22 21.43 -5.04
CA LEU A 4 -2.49 20.87 -3.72
C LEU A 4 -2.10 19.42 -3.60
N GLU A 5 -2.20 18.66 -4.68
CA GLU A 5 -1.83 17.27 -4.59
C GLU A 5 -0.38 17.07 -4.34
N LYS A 6 0.43 18.02 -4.70
CA LYS A 6 1.86 17.91 -4.49
C LYS A 6 2.26 17.91 -3.04
N THR A 7 1.38 18.40 -2.16
CA THR A 7 1.67 18.39 -0.74
C THR A 7 1.38 17.05 -0.09
N ARG A 8 0.71 16.15 -0.82
CA ARG A 8 0.35 14.83 -0.31
C ARG A 8 1.43 13.83 -0.67
N THR A 9 2.57 13.92 -0.01
CA THR A 9 3.70 13.03 -0.24
C THR A 9 4.15 12.44 1.09
N ALA A 10 4.80 11.28 1.00
CA ALA A 10 5.37 10.64 2.18
C ALA A 10 6.63 11.39 2.62
N ASP A 11 6.96 11.31 3.90
CA ASP A 11 8.23 11.82 4.39
C ASP A 11 9.39 11.02 3.78
N PRO A 12 10.63 11.55 3.81
CA PRO A 12 11.75 10.90 3.11
C PRO A 12 12.05 9.48 3.55
N VAL A 13 11.94 9.19 4.84
CA VAL A 13 12.21 7.84 5.34
C VAL A 13 11.16 6.87 4.79
N THR A 14 9.89 7.25 4.88
CA THR A 14 8.80 6.44 4.35
C THR A 14 8.92 6.30 2.84
N ALA A 15 9.24 7.40 2.13
CA ALA A 15 9.34 7.37 0.68
C ALA A 15 10.42 6.41 0.20
N THR A 16 11.57 6.35 0.88
CA THR A 16 12.63 5.43 0.52
C THR A 16 12.17 3.98 0.65
N ALA A 17 11.50 3.66 1.75
CA ALA A 17 10.98 2.31 1.96
C ALA A 17 9.92 1.95 0.92
N LEU A 18 9.04 2.90 0.57
CA LEU A 18 8.01 2.66 -0.41
C LEU A 18 8.59 2.42 -1.79
N GLN A 19 9.63 3.16 -2.18
CA GLN A 19 10.28 2.93 -3.45
C GLN A 19 10.86 1.52 -3.52
N ALA A 20 11.51 1.09 -2.45
CA ALA A 20 12.08 -0.26 -2.40
C ALA A 20 10.99 -1.32 -2.52
N PHE A 21 9.88 -1.12 -1.82
CA PHE A 21 8.79 -2.09 -1.84
C PHE A 21 8.10 -2.13 -3.20
N VAL A 22 7.79 -0.97 -3.78
CA VAL A 22 7.12 -0.91 -5.08
C VAL A 22 8.00 -1.54 -6.16
N GLN A 23 9.31 -1.31 -6.12
CA GLN A 23 10.21 -1.95 -7.07
C GLN A 23 10.09 -3.47 -7.03
N LYS A 24 9.97 -4.03 -5.83
CA LYS A 24 9.89 -5.49 -5.67
C LYS A 24 8.52 -6.01 -6.07
N VAL A 25 7.45 -5.38 -5.59
CA VAL A 25 6.09 -5.89 -5.83
C VAL A 25 5.62 -5.64 -7.25
N SER A 26 6.17 -4.66 -7.94
CA SER A 26 5.79 -4.35 -9.32
C SER A 26 6.27 -5.43 -10.30
N ASN A 27 7.09 -6.37 -9.85
CA ASN A 27 7.46 -7.51 -10.69
C ASN A 27 6.31 -8.50 -10.87
N ARG A 28 5.26 -8.41 -10.06
CA ARG A 28 4.07 -9.22 -10.29
C ARG A 28 3.39 -8.78 -11.58
N SER A 29 2.98 -9.75 -12.40
CA SER A 29 2.33 -9.44 -13.67
C SER A 29 0.98 -8.77 -13.50
N ASP A 30 0.33 -8.94 -12.34
CA ASP A 30 -0.98 -8.33 -12.06
C ASP A 30 -0.88 -7.05 -11.24
N PHE A 31 0.32 -6.54 -11.01
CA PHE A 31 0.47 -5.30 -10.24
C PHE A 31 -0.18 -4.13 -10.98
N ALA A 32 -1.10 -3.44 -10.32
CA ALA A 32 -1.84 -2.33 -10.91
C ALA A 32 -1.65 -1.00 -10.17
N GLY A 33 -0.96 -1.02 -9.04
CA GLY A 33 -0.69 0.21 -8.30
C GLY A 33 -0.58 -0.05 -6.82
N ALA A 34 -0.18 0.99 -6.09
CA ALA A 34 -0.04 0.91 -4.65
C ALA A 34 -0.45 2.23 -4.03
N ILE A 35 -0.97 2.16 -2.81
CA ILE A 35 -1.47 3.34 -2.08
C ILE A 35 -1.00 3.25 -0.64
N LEU A 36 -0.26 4.25 -0.19
CA LEU A 36 0.09 4.37 1.23
C LEU A 36 -1.12 4.87 1.99
N PHE A 37 -1.45 4.22 3.10
CA PHE A 37 -2.53 4.70 3.97
C PHE A 37 -2.10 4.59 5.43
N GLY A 38 -3.00 4.91 6.36
CA GLY A 38 -2.68 4.83 7.76
C GLY A 38 -1.85 6.00 8.26
N SER A 39 -1.17 5.82 9.39
CA SER A 39 -0.52 6.93 10.09
C SER A 39 0.59 7.59 9.27
N ARG A 40 1.35 6.82 8.47
CA ARG A 40 2.41 7.44 7.67
C ARG A 40 1.85 8.27 6.51
N ALA A 41 0.67 7.94 6.02
CA ALA A 41 0.00 8.78 5.02
C ALA A 41 -0.51 10.08 5.65
N ARG A 42 -0.94 10.02 6.91
CA ARG A 42 -1.44 11.20 7.63
C ARG A 42 -0.35 12.01 8.31
N HIS A 43 0.91 11.56 8.24
CA HIS A 43 2.04 12.19 8.93
C HIS A 43 1.84 12.26 10.44
N SER A 44 1.16 11.26 10.99
CA SER A 44 0.93 11.14 12.43
C SER A 44 1.64 9.94 13.03
N HIS A 45 2.60 9.38 12.31
CA HIS A 45 3.28 8.16 12.71
C HIS A 45 4.43 8.43 13.67
N GLN A 46 4.81 7.37 14.39
CA GLN A 46 6.03 7.33 15.18
C GLN A 46 7.13 6.70 14.31
N PRO A 47 8.41 6.84 14.69
CA PRO A 47 9.49 6.26 13.89
C PRO A 47 9.37 4.75 13.68
N ASP A 48 8.75 4.03 14.63
CA ASP A 48 8.60 2.58 14.54
C ASP A 48 7.23 2.16 14.04
N SER A 49 6.41 3.08 13.55
CA SER A 49 5.11 2.75 12.98
C SER A 49 5.28 1.96 11.68
N ASP A 50 4.35 1.02 11.44
CA ASP A 50 4.31 0.31 10.17
C ASP A 50 3.85 1.25 9.06
N ALA A 51 4.29 0.98 7.83
CA ALA A 51 3.79 1.69 6.66
C ALA A 51 2.75 0.79 5.98
N ASP A 52 1.49 1.20 6.02
CA ASP A 52 0.38 0.41 5.47
C ASP A 52 0.25 0.70 3.98
N VAL A 53 0.35 -0.33 3.14
CA VAL A 53 0.35 -0.17 1.70
C VAL A 53 -0.70 -1.09 1.09
N ALA A 54 -1.71 -0.52 0.44
CA ALA A 54 -2.65 -1.30 -0.34
C ALA A 54 -2.01 -1.56 -1.71
N VAL A 55 -1.95 -2.83 -2.09
CA VAL A 55 -1.39 -3.23 -3.38
C VAL A 55 -2.55 -3.66 -4.27
N LEU A 56 -2.77 -2.88 -5.34
CA LEU A 56 -3.87 -3.15 -6.26
C LEU A 56 -3.43 -4.17 -7.29
N LEU A 57 -4.28 -5.16 -7.52
CA LEU A 57 -3.98 -6.29 -8.41
C LEU A 57 -5.02 -6.39 -9.50
N ASP A 58 -4.56 -6.46 -10.76
CA ASP A 58 -5.42 -6.57 -11.93
C ASP A 58 -5.44 -8.01 -12.41
N SER A 59 -6.11 -8.85 -11.63
CA SER A 59 -6.31 -10.26 -11.96
C SER A 59 -7.60 -10.67 -11.26
N PRO A 60 -8.18 -11.82 -11.60
CA PRO A 60 -9.31 -12.34 -10.82
C PRO A 60 -8.89 -12.53 -9.37
N PRO A 61 -9.78 -12.28 -8.41
CA PRO A 61 -9.41 -12.40 -7.01
C PRO A 61 -8.87 -13.79 -6.71
N GLY A 62 -7.69 -13.79 -6.08
CA GLY A 62 -7.03 -15.01 -5.68
C GLY A 62 -7.21 -15.28 -4.20
N GLU A 63 -6.34 -16.11 -3.67
CA GLU A 63 -6.40 -16.47 -2.28
C GLU A 63 -5.64 -15.43 -1.46
N PHE A 64 -6.36 -14.78 -0.54
CA PHE A 64 -5.84 -13.61 0.18
C PHE A 64 -4.60 -13.94 0.98
N VAL A 65 -4.65 -15.03 1.76
CA VAL A 65 -3.56 -15.33 2.70
C VAL A 65 -2.25 -15.62 1.97
N SER A 66 -2.28 -16.46 0.93
CA SER A 66 -1.08 -16.79 0.21
C SER A 66 -0.51 -15.57 -0.53
N THR A 67 -1.38 -14.73 -1.08
CA THR A 67 -0.96 -13.51 -1.75
C THR A 67 -0.29 -12.56 -0.76
N LYS A 68 -0.92 -12.40 0.42
CA LYS A 68 -0.35 -11.53 1.44
C LYS A 68 0.99 -12.06 1.93
N LEU A 69 1.14 -13.37 2.09
CA LEU A 69 2.40 -13.94 2.54
C LEU A 69 3.53 -13.71 1.54
N GLU A 70 3.23 -13.79 0.24
CA GLU A 70 4.23 -13.46 -0.78
C GLU A 70 4.67 -12.01 -0.65
N MET A 71 3.73 -11.11 -0.42
CA MET A 71 4.05 -9.69 -0.24
C MET A 71 4.77 -9.43 1.07
N ASP A 72 4.43 -10.18 2.12
CA ASP A 72 5.13 -10.06 3.41
C ASP A 72 6.60 -10.43 3.28
N ASP A 73 6.93 -11.39 2.43
CA ASP A 73 8.33 -11.75 2.18
C ASP A 73 9.09 -10.58 1.56
N LEU A 74 8.47 -9.87 0.62
CA LEU A 74 9.07 -8.68 0.02
C LEU A 74 9.19 -7.56 1.05
N ALA A 75 8.18 -7.41 1.89
CA ALA A 75 8.18 -6.41 2.95
C ALA A 75 9.31 -6.66 3.96
N TYR A 76 9.61 -7.92 4.23
CA TYR A 76 10.71 -8.25 5.12
C TYR A 76 12.05 -7.82 4.53
N GLU A 77 12.24 -8.00 3.22
CA GLU A 77 13.46 -7.53 2.57
C GLU A 77 13.60 -6.00 2.71
N VAL A 78 12.48 -5.28 2.56
CA VAL A 78 12.50 -3.83 2.72
C VAL A 78 12.85 -3.43 4.16
N LEU A 79 12.32 -4.16 5.14
CA LEU A 79 12.65 -3.93 6.54
C LEU A 79 14.16 -4.06 6.77
N LEU A 80 14.79 -5.08 6.19
CA LEU A 80 16.23 -5.28 6.35
C LEU A 80 17.03 -4.18 5.65
N GLU A 81 16.52 -3.66 4.54
CA GLU A 81 17.22 -2.63 3.77
C GLU A 81 17.03 -1.23 4.34
N THR A 82 15.86 -0.92 4.87
CA THR A 82 15.50 0.45 5.21
C THR A 82 15.14 0.67 6.68
N GLY A 83 14.90 -0.39 7.42
CA GLY A 83 14.45 -0.27 8.81
C GLY A 83 12.96 0.00 8.95
N VAL A 84 12.21 0.12 7.86
CA VAL A 84 10.77 0.40 7.90
C VAL A 84 10.00 -0.87 7.58
N ARG A 85 9.03 -1.20 8.44
CA ARG A 85 8.18 -2.36 8.23
C ARG A 85 7.00 -1.97 7.36
N ILE A 86 6.89 -2.59 6.20
CA ILE A 86 5.73 -2.44 5.32
C ILE A 86 4.67 -3.46 5.73
N GLN A 87 3.41 -3.03 5.80
CA GLN A 87 2.26 -3.91 6.00
C GLN A 87 1.46 -3.92 4.70
N PRO A 88 1.67 -4.91 3.83
CA PRO A 88 0.95 -4.93 2.55
C PRO A 88 -0.47 -5.46 2.72
N LEU A 89 -1.39 -4.86 2.00
CA LEU A 89 -2.78 -5.30 1.92
C LEU A 89 -3.12 -5.54 0.45
N PRO A 90 -3.20 -6.80 0.00
CA PRO A 90 -3.61 -7.05 -1.37
C PRO A 90 -5.08 -6.71 -1.57
N VAL A 91 -5.38 -5.94 -2.62
CA VAL A 91 -6.73 -5.56 -2.98
C VAL A 91 -6.87 -5.75 -4.49
N TRP A 92 -7.78 -6.64 -4.90
CA TRP A 92 -8.02 -6.84 -6.33
C TRP A 92 -8.88 -5.70 -6.86
N LEU A 93 -8.66 -5.32 -8.13
CA LEU A 93 -9.38 -4.19 -8.71
C LEU A 93 -10.89 -4.36 -8.67
N SER A 94 -11.39 -5.59 -8.79
CA SER A 94 -12.83 -5.81 -8.68
C SER A 94 -13.37 -5.43 -7.31
N GLU A 95 -12.56 -5.60 -6.27
CA GLU A 95 -12.93 -5.17 -4.91
C GLU A 95 -12.80 -3.66 -4.77
N TRP A 96 -11.72 -3.12 -5.32
CA TRP A 96 -11.46 -1.69 -5.24
C TRP A 96 -12.55 -0.88 -5.95
N ASP A 97 -12.99 -1.39 -7.12
CA ASP A 97 -14.02 -0.70 -7.91
C ASP A 97 -15.42 -0.88 -7.32
N HIS A 98 -15.60 -1.89 -6.46
CA HIS A 98 -16.90 -2.19 -5.84
C HIS A 98 -16.73 -2.38 -4.34
N PRO A 99 -16.37 -1.31 -3.60
CA PRO A 99 -16.02 -1.46 -2.18
C PRO A 99 -17.14 -2.01 -1.32
N ASP A 100 -18.40 -1.85 -1.74
CA ASP A 100 -19.51 -2.37 -0.95
C ASP A 100 -19.55 -3.89 -0.94
N SER A 101 -18.89 -4.55 -1.88
CA SER A 101 -18.81 -6.02 -1.89
C SER A 101 -17.61 -6.55 -1.10
N TYR A 102 -16.74 -5.66 -0.62
CA TYR A 102 -15.59 -6.05 0.18
C TYR A 102 -16.01 -6.33 1.62
N SER A 103 -15.27 -7.19 2.31
CA SER A 103 -15.63 -7.57 3.69
C SER A 103 -15.58 -6.37 4.64
N ASN A 104 -14.76 -5.37 4.35
CA ASN A 104 -14.68 -4.15 5.14
C ASN A 104 -14.73 -2.93 4.21
N PRO A 105 -15.96 -2.52 3.79
CA PRO A 105 -16.07 -1.42 2.83
C PRO A 105 -15.49 -0.10 3.32
N TYR A 106 -15.61 0.16 4.62
CA TYR A 106 -15.08 1.41 5.16
C TYR A 106 -13.58 1.52 5.04
N LEU A 107 -12.87 0.40 5.14
CA LEU A 107 -11.42 0.40 4.97
C LEU A 107 -11.05 0.89 3.57
N LEU A 108 -11.68 0.31 2.53
CA LEU A 108 -11.36 0.72 1.16
C LEU A 108 -11.75 2.17 0.90
N LYS A 109 -12.88 2.61 1.44
CA LYS A 109 -13.31 4.01 1.27
C LYS A 109 -12.35 4.97 1.96
N ASN A 110 -11.85 4.60 3.13
CA ASN A 110 -10.87 5.43 3.84
C ASN A 110 -9.55 5.48 3.10
N ILE A 111 -9.10 4.35 2.53
CA ILE A 111 -7.88 4.34 1.74
C ILE A 111 -8.03 5.25 0.52
N ALA A 112 -9.18 5.20 -0.15
CA ALA A 112 -9.43 6.06 -1.31
C ALA A 112 -9.41 7.54 -0.93
N ARG A 113 -9.93 7.88 0.26
CA ARG A 113 -10.04 9.27 0.68
C ARG A 113 -8.74 9.84 1.21
N GLU A 114 -8.00 9.05 1.98
CA GLU A 114 -6.83 9.55 2.72
C GLU A 114 -5.50 9.07 2.17
N GLY A 115 -5.52 8.09 1.29
CA GLY A 115 -4.28 7.47 0.83
C GLY A 115 -3.48 8.33 -0.11
N ILE A 116 -2.20 7.98 -0.23
CA ILE A 116 -1.27 8.62 -1.15
C ILE A 116 -0.94 7.62 -2.24
N ARG A 117 -1.30 7.93 -3.48
CA ARG A 117 -0.96 7.08 -4.63
C ARG A 117 0.54 7.08 -4.85
N LEU A 118 1.10 5.90 -5.09
CA LEU A 118 2.53 5.76 -5.30
C LEU A 118 2.88 5.58 -6.77
#